data_63329a91661c2d2e317979a1d512a021
#
_entry.id   63329a91661c2d2e317979a1d512a021
#
_cell.length_a   1.000
_cell.length_b   1.000
_cell.length_c   1.000
_cell.angle_alpha   90.00
_cell.angle_beta   90.00
_cell.angle_gamma   90.00
#
_symmetry.space_group_name_H-M   'P 1'
#
loop_
_entity.id
_entity.type
_entity.pdbx_description
1 polymer ?
#
loop_
_entity_poly.entity_id
_entity_poly.type
_entity_poly.pdbx_seq_one_letter_code
_entity_poly.pdbx_strand_id
1 'polypeptide(L)'
;MEITYINWLANKLEVEKLISDSCGDDPNMQQNMRELLEHECNDARQAAYPSIVEFIDAYYWERKGDSTRMDNYMKVCDEVKDKYPKPSL
;
A
#
# COMPACT_ATOMS: atom_id res chain seq x y z
N MET A 1 10.05 9.99 -17.10
CA MET A 1 9.67 9.14 -15.96
C MET A 1 8.21 8.77 -16.09
N GLU A 2 7.88 7.52 -15.88
CA GLU A 2 6.48 7.07 -15.88
C GLU A 2 5.81 7.36 -14.53
N ILE A 3 4.51 7.66 -14.57
CA ILE A 3 3.71 7.88 -13.36
C ILE A 3 3.29 6.52 -12.83
N THR A 4 4.11 5.95 -11.94
CA THR A 4 3.87 4.66 -11.28
C THR A 4 4.02 4.82 -9.77
N TYR A 5 3.44 3.88 -9.02
CA TYR A 5 3.57 3.90 -7.56
C TYR A 5 5.03 3.76 -7.11
N ILE A 6 5.81 2.90 -7.75
CA ILE A 6 7.21 2.71 -7.40
C ILE A 6 8.02 3.99 -7.64
N ASN A 7 7.78 4.68 -8.77
CA ASN A 7 8.43 5.96 -9.04
C ASN A 7 8.00 7.04 -8.03
N TRP A 8 6.73 7.04 -7.65
CA TRP A 8 6.23 7.95 -6.62
C TRP A 8 6.92 7.71 -5.27
N LEU A 9 7.09 6.44 -4.85
CA LEU A 9 7.83 6.11 -3.62
C LEU A 9 9.28 6.62 -3.66
N ALA A 10 9.93 6.49 -4.82
CA ALA A 10 11.31 6.91 -5.00
C ALA A 10 11.47 8.43 -5.02
N ASN A 11 10.53 9.14 -5.62
CA ASN A 11 10.58 10.61 -5.72
C ASN A 11 9.17 11.20 -5.77
N LYS A 12 8.58 11.41 -4.60
CA LYS A 12 7.20 11.89 -4.47
C LYS A 12 6.98 13.25 -5.11
N LEU A 13 7.88 14.18 -4.88
CA LEU A 13 7.74 15.56 -5.38
C LEU A 13 7.77 15.60 -6.91
N GLU A 14 8.68 14.86 -7.53
CA GLU A 14 8.79 14.84 -8.98
C GLU A 14 7.58 14.19 -9.65
N VAL A 15 7.11 13.06 -9.11
CA VAL A 15 5.94 12.37 -9.66
C VAL A 15 4.68 13.20 -9.45
N GLU A 16 4.50 13.82 -8.29
CA GLU A 16 3.37 14.70 -8.02
C GLU A 16 3.36 15.90 -8.99
N LYS A 17 4.53 16.44 -9.29
CA LYS A 17 4.68 17.52 -10.28
C LYS A 17 4.29 17.02 -11.69
N LEU A 18 4.74 15.82 -12.07
CA LEU A 18 4.37 15.22 -13.36
C LEU A 18 2.87 15.03 -13.47
N ILE A 19 2.20 14.58 -12.42
CA ILE A 19 0.74 14.44 -12.38
C ILE A 19 0.08 15.79 -12.58
N SER A 20 0.53 16.81 -11.86
CA SER A 20 0.00 18.17 -11.97
C SER A 20 0.18 18.73 -13.39
N ASP A 21 1.35 18.56 -13.98
CA ASP A 21 1.65 19.04 -15.33
C ASP A 21 0.85 18.27 -16.41
N SER A 22 0.64 16.97 -16.22
CA SER A 22 -0.06 16.12 -17.19
C SER A 22 -1.58 16.26 -17.11
N CYS A 23 -2.12 16.39 -15.90
CA CYS A 23 -3.58 16.44 -15.68
C CYS A 23 -4.12 17.87 -15.69
N GLY A 24 -3.25 18.86 -15.46
CA GLY A 24 -3.67 20.25 -15.36
C GLY A 24 -4.74 20.43 -14.28
N ASP A 25 -5.82 21.14 -14.64
CA ASP A 25 -6.95 21.39 -13.75
C ASP A 25 -8.11 20.40 -13.93
N ASP A 26 -7.90 19.30 -14.66
CA ASP A 26 -8.94 18.29 -14.88
C ASP A 26 -9.07 17.37 -13.68
N PRO A 27 -10.15 17.51 -12.86
CA PRO A 27 -10.32 16.69 -11.67
C PRO A 27 -10.55 15.20 -11.98
N ASN A 28 -11.08 14.87 -13.15
CA ASN A 28 -11.29 13.48 -13.54
C ASN A 28 -9.96 12.78 -13.83
N MET A 29 -9.06 13.44 -14.53
CA MET A 29 -7.72 12.90 -14.81
C MET A 29 -6.91 12.76 -13.52
N GLN A 30 -6.98 13.74 -12.62
CA GLN A 30 -6.31 13.67 -11.32
C GLN A 30 -6.83 12.51 -10.49
N GLN A 31 -8.15 12.30 -10.47
CA GLN A 31 -8.77 11.19 -9.75
C GLN A 31 -8.35 9.84 -10.33
N ASN A 32 -8.31 9.71 -11.64
CA ASN A 32 -7.86 8.49 -12.31
C ASN A 32 -6.41 8.15 -11.97
N MET A 33 -5.54 9.15 -11.91
CA MET A 33 -4.14 8.95 -11.52
C MET A 33 -4.01 8.51 -10.07
N ARG A 34 -4.79 9.10 -9.16
CA ARG A 34 -4.81 8.69 -7.75
C ARG A 34 -5.24 7.24 -7.62
N GLU A 35 -6.32 6.85 -8.31
CA GLU A 35 -6.83 5.48 -8.26
C GLU A 35 -5.81 4.48 -8.79
N LEU A 36 -5.10 4.82 -9.87
CA LEU A 36 -4.04 3.99 -10.41
C LEU A 36 -2.93 3.77 -9.38
N LEU A 37 -2.45 4.85 -8.76
CA LEU A 37 -1.39 4.77 -7.76
C LEU A 37 -1.84 4.01 -6.51
N GLU A 38 -3.08 4.21 -6.05
CA GLU A 38 -3.64 3.45 -4.93
C GLU A 38 -3.76 1.97 -5.26
N HIS A 39 -4.18 1.63 -6.47
CA HIS A 39 -4.28 0.25 -6.92
C HIS A 39 -2.91 -0.43 -6.93
N GLU A 40 -1.89 0.24 -7.47
CA GLU A 40 -0.53 -0.27 -7.48
C GLU A 40 0.04 -0.40 -6.04
N CYS A 41 -0.31 0.53 -5.16
CA CYS A 41 0.04 0.45 -3.73
C CYS A 41 -0.57 -0.80 -3.09
N ASN A 42 -1.85 -1.06 -3.33
CA ASN A 42 -2.53 -2.24 -2.81
C ASN A 42 -1.91 -3.53 -3.33
N ASP A 43 -1.53 -3.57 -4.61
CA ASP A 43 -0.85 -4.72 -5.20
C ASP A 43 0.50 -4.98 -4.54
N ALA A 44 1.29 -3.92 -4.30
CA ALA A 44 2.57 -4.03 -3.63
C ALA A 44 2.42 -4.51 -2.19
N ARG A 45 1.44 -4.00 -1.46
CA ARG A 45 1.13 -4.46 -0.10
C ARG A 45 0.70 -5.92 -0.08
N GLN A 46 -0.19 -6.30 -0.99
CA GLN A 46 -0.71 -7.66 -1.06
C GLN A 46 0.41 -8.67 -1.32
N ALA A 47 1.35 -8.33 -2.19
CA ALA A 47 2.50 -9.19 -2.48
C ALA A 47 3.46 -9.34 -1.29
N ALA A 48 3.48 -8.35 -0.40
CA ALA A 48 4.37 -8.34 0.77
C ALA A 48 3.73 -8.84 2.06
N TYR A 49 2.39 -8.91 2.13
CA TYR A 49 1.70 -9.42 3.31
C TYR A 49 1.96 -10.91 3.53
N PRO A 50 1.97 -11.37 4.80
CA PRO A 50 1.98 -12.81 5.09
C PRO A 50 0.78 -13.50 4.46
N SER A 51 0.89 -14.83 4.25
CA SER A 51 -0.18 -15.59 3.63
C SER A 51 -1.43 -15.64 4.50
N ILE A 52 -2.59 -15.87 3.87
CA ILE A 52 -3.86 -16.06 4.58
C ILE A 52 -3.81 -17.30 5.50
N VAL A 53 -3.01 -18.31 5.15
CA VAL A 53 -2.83 -19.49 5.99
C VAL A 53 -2.18 -19.12 7.32
N GLU A 54 -1.20 -18.22 7.31
CA GLU A 54 -0.58 -17.71 8.53
C GLU A 54 -1.58 -16.94 9.39
N PHE A 55 -2.48 -16.17 8.76
CA PHE A 55 -3.56 -15.50 9.48
C PHE A 55 -4.49 -16.49 10.17
N ILE A 56 -4.92 -17.53 9.45
CA ILE A 56 -5.82 -18.54 9.99
C ILE A 56 -5.19 -19.25 11.19
N ASP A 57 -3.91 -19.59 11.09
CA ASP A 57 -3.17 -20.23 12.18
C ASP A 57 -3.05 -19.28 13.39
N ALA A 58 -2.71 -18.02 13.14
CA ALA A 58 -2.63 -17.01 14.20
C ALA A 58 -3.97 -16.82 14.92
N TYR A 59 -5.07 -16.76 14.14
CA TYR A 59 -6.42 -16.65 14.68
C TYR A 59 -6.79 -17.86 15.53
N TYR A 60 -6.49 -19.06 15.08
CA TYR A 60 -6.73 -20.28 15.83
C TYR A 60 -6.07 -20.23 17.21
N TRP A 61 -4.79 -19.87 17.27
CA TRP A 61 -4.06 -19.82 18.52
C TRP A 61 -4.54 -18.69 19.44
N GLU A 62 -4.90 -17.55 18.87
CA GLU A 62 -5.48 -16.45 19.65
C GLU A 62 -6.77 -16.90 20.35
N ARG A 63 -7.61 -17.66 19.64
CA ARG A 63 -8.84 -18.21 20.23
C ARG A 63 -8.56 -19.23 21.34
N LYS A 64 -7.38 -19.83 21.36
CA LYS A 64 -6.93 -20.75 22.40
C LYS A 64 -6.22 -20.05 23.58
N GLY A 65 -6.12 -18.73 23.52
CA GLY A 65 -5.51 -17.93 24.56
C GLY A 65 -4.06 -17.52 24.33
N ASP A 66 -3.49 -17.83 23.16
CA ASP A 66 -2.12 -17.45 22.79
C ASP A 66 -2.17 -16.44 21.64
N SER A 67 -1.93 -15.16 21.96
CA SER A 67 -1.94 -14.06 20.99
C SER A 67 -0.59 -13.83 20.30
N THR A 68 0.45 -14.58 20.64
CA THR A 68 1.81 -14.33 20.14
C THR A 68 1.89 -14.31 18.61
N ARG A 69 1.27 -15.29 17.96
CA ARG A 69 1.26 -15.38 16.50
C ARG A 69 0.45 -14.26 15.86
N MET A 70 -0.69 -13.90 16.47
CA MET A 70 -1.50 -12.79 15.97
C MET A 70 -0.77 -11.46 16.12
N ASP A 71 -0.12 -11.22 17.25
CA ASP A 71 0.66 -10.02 17.47
C ASP A 71 1.79 -9.88 16.45
N ASN A 72 2.50 -10.98 16.16
CA ASN A 72 3.53 -11.01 15.14
C ASN A 72 2.96 -10.77 13.73
N TYR A 73 1.83 -11.37 13.41
CA TYR A 73 1.15 -11.17 12.13
C TYR A 73 0.78 -9.70 11.92
N MET A 74 0.17 -9.07 12.92
CA MET A 74 -0.22 -7.66 12.86
C MET A 74 1.00 -6.75 12.74
N LYS A 75 2.09 -7.08 13.42
CA LYS A 75 3.34 -6.33 13.32
C LYS A 75 3.89 -6.34 11.90
N VAL A 76 3.92 -7.51 11.25
CA VAL A 76 4.37 -7.62 9.85
C VAL A 76 3.46 -6.82 8.92
N CYS A 77 2.14 -6.88 9.13
CA CYS A 77 1.20 -6.07 8.35
C CYS A 77 1.46 -4.57 8.51
N ASP A 78 1.72 -4.10 9.72
CA ASP A 78 2.04 -2.69 9.97
C ASP A 78 3.35 -2.28 9.29
N GLU A 79 4.36 -3.14 9.33
CA GLU A 79 5.63 -2.91 8.62
C GLU A 79 5.43 -2.79 7.10
N VAL A 80 4.57 -3.63 6.53
CA VAL A 80 4.23 -3.56 5.10
C VAL A 80 3.55 -2.23 4.77
N LYS A 81 2.61 -1.80 5.59
CA LYS A 81 1.91 -0.51 5.41
C LYS A 81 2.87 0.68 5.51
N ASP A 82 3.84 0.62 6.40
CA ASP A 82 4.85 1.66 6.54
C ASP A 82 5.80 1.69 5.34
N LYS A 83 6.15 0.53 4.80
CA LYS A 83 7.00 0.41 3.62
C LYS A 83 6.28 0.90 2.35
N TYR A 84 4.99 0.66 2.25
CA TYR A 84 4.17 1.02 1.10
C TYR A 84 3.03 1.96 1.52
N PRO A 85 3.33 3.22 1.86
CA PRO A 85 2.29 4.17 2.25
C PRO A 85 1.37 4.49 1.08
N LYS A 86 0.11 4.79 1.38
CA LYS A 86 -0.85 5.21 0.36
C LYS A 86 -0.48 6.59 -0.18
N PRO A 87 -0.58 6.81 -1.51
CA PRO A 87 -0.35 8.14 -2.07
C PRO A 87 -1.42 9.12 -1.59
N SER A 88 -0.97 10.26 -1.09
CA SER A 88 -1.85 11.37 -0.64
C SER A 88 -1.77 12.51 -1.64
N LEU A 89 -2.47 12.35 -2.75
CA LEU A 89 -2.47 13.35 -3.82
C LEU A 89 -3.65 14.31 -3.70
#